data_636fcdff40b557a6ab2832f0f9701fc2
#
_entry.id   636fcdff40b557a6ab2832f0f9701fc2
#
_cell.length_a   1.000
_cell.length_b   1.000
_cell.length_c   1.000
_cell.angle_alpha   90.00
_cell.angle_beta   90.00
_cell.angle_gamma   90.00
#
_symmetry.space_group_name_H-M   'P 1'
#
loop_
_entity.id
_entity.type
_entity.pdbx_description
1 polymer ?
#
loop_
_entity_poly.entity_id
_entity_poly.type
_entity_poly.pdbx_seq_one_letter_code
_entity_poly.pdbx_strand_id
1 'polypeptide(L)'
;MSGPRVNNADLLAPPVVQTIQQRSLVVGVVFAVMSIIGLLIRPGEFFPAYLLGFMAWLGVTLGCLAILMLQHMTGGAWGLVIRRILEAGTRTLPLVALLFIPLLFGMPKLYVWASASEVAKDQHLQELTRAYLNFSGFLGRAIVYFAIWAVLAYLLNRWSDAQDNAALPDNTHRFRALSGPGLVLYAFCMSFAAIDWAMSLSPHWISTIYPLIFLVGQVLSALGFVVAIETILSRSKPMSELLKPDHVHDHGKLILTFVMLWAYFSFSQWLIIWAGNLPEEISWFVRRLNGGWGFVGLFLAAFHFAVPFVFLLSRQFKRNLPTLMWLAVWLMFMRVVDLFWMIEPTFHEQLRVTVWDIVVPVAIGGFWLTFFFRNLKGRPLLPLYDPHSREILEPAHE
;
A
#
# COMPACT_ATOMS: atom_id res chain seq x y z
N MET A 1 -8.61 14.28 40.43
CA MET A 1 -9.59 14.95 39.57
C MET A 1 -10.00 13.96 38.50
N SER A 2 -11.27 13.53 38.48
CA SER A 2 -11.78 12.59 37.50
C SER A 2 -11.93 13.35 36.16
N GLY A 3 -11.04 13.08 35.22
CA GLY A 3 -11.19 13.58 33.85
C GLY A 3 -12.53 13.14 33.25
N PRO A 4 -13.01 13.79 32.19
CA PRO A 4 -14.29 13.47 31.57
C PRO A 4 -14.32 11.97 31.26
N ARG A 5 -15.30 11.25 31.81
CA ARG A 5 -15.54 9.85 31.48
C ARG A 5 -16.08 9.82 30.04
N VAL A 6 -15.19 9.70 29.07
CA VAL A 6 -15.58 9.47 27.69
C VAL A 6 -16.26 8.11 27.64
N ASN A 7 -17.53 8.08 27.28
CA ASN A 7 -18.29 6.85 27.20
C ASN A 7 -17.76 6.03 26.02
N ASN A 8 -17.37 4.77 26.21
CA ASN A 8 -16.83 3.90 25.16
C ASN A 8 -17.75 3.85 23.93
N ALA A 9 -19.05 3.99 24.11
CA ALA A 9 -20.02 4.02 23.02
C ALA A 9 -19.83 5.22 22.06
N ASP A 10 -19.40 6.38 22.60
CA ASP A 10 -19.20 7.60 21.83
C ASP A 10 -17.92 7.58 20.98
N LEU A 11 -17.05 6.58 21.20
CA LEU A 11 -15.79 6.40 20.50
C LEU A 11 -15.86 5.38 19.36
N LEU A 12 -16.99 4.71 19.19
CA LEU A 12 -17.17 3.73 18.12
C LEU A 12 -17.28 4.41 16.74
N ALA A 13 -16.97 3.65 15.71
CA ALA A 13 -17.09 4.10 14.33
C ALA A 13 -18.56 4.49 13.98
N PRO A 14 -18.78 5.62 13.31
CA PRO A 14 -20.11 6.11 12.98
C PRO A 14 -20.86 5.17 12.01
N PRO A 15 -22.21 5.21 11.95
CA PRO A 15 -23.03 4.33 11.11
C PRO A 15 -22.69 4.38 9.61
N VAL A 16 -22.14 5.49 9.12
CA VAL A 16 -21.68 5.63 7.73
C VAL A 16 -20.68 4.55 7.35
N VAL A 17 -19.86 4.08 8.28
CA VAL A 17 -18.88 3.01 8.08
C VAL A 17 -19.56 1.70 7.65
N GLN A 18 -20.72 1.38 8.26
CA GLN A 18 -21.51 0.20 7.87
C GLN A 18 -22.08 0.32 6.46
N THR A 19 -22.59 1.50 6.12
CA THR A 19 -23.12 1.75 4.76
C THR A 19 -22.04 1.59 3.70
N ILE A 20 -20.84 2.15 3.96
CA ILE A 20 -19.71 2.02 3.03
C ILE A 20 -19.27 0.57 2.93
N GLN A 21 -19.19 -0.17 4.04
CA GLN A 21 -18.87 -1.60 4.05
C GLN A 21 -19.81 -2.40 3.15
N GLN A 22 -21.12 -2.19 3.26
CA GLN A 22 -22.12 -2.90 2.45
C GLN A 22 -21.99 -2.55 0.96
N ARG A 23 -21.83 -1.27 0.64
CA ARG A 23 -21.63 -0.82 -0.74
C ARG A 23 -20.35 -1.39 -1.35
N SER A 24 -19.25 -1.42 -0.58
CA SER A 24 -17.99 -2.02 -1.01
C SER A 24 -18.14 -3.51 -1.31
N LEU A 25 -18.91 -4.25 -0.50
CA LEU A 25 -19.19 -5.67 -0.75
C LEU A 25 -19.96 -5.87 -2.05
N VAL A 26 -21.01 -5.07 -2.30
CA VAL A 26 -21.78 -5.14 -3.55
C VAL A 26 -20.88 -4.85 -4.76
N VAL A 27 -20.08 -3.80 -4.70
CA VAL A 27 -19.10 -3.46 -5.74
C VAL A 27 -18.11 -4.62 -5.93
N GLY A 28 -17.53 -5.13 -4.84
CA GLY A 28 -16.60 -6.26 -4.90
C GLY A 28 -17.19 -7.48 -5.59
N VAL A 29 -18.41 -7.87 -5.22
CA VAL A 29 -19.09 -9.04 -5.82
C VAL A 29 -19.41 -8.83 -7.31
N VAL A 30 -19.98 -7.67 -7.67
CA VAL A 30 -20.30 -7.36 -9.09
C VAL A 30 -19.06 -7.41 -9.95
N PHE A 31 -17.99 -6.71 -9.54
CA PHE A 31 -16.75 -6.67 -10.29
C PHE A 31 -15.98 -8.00 -10.26
N ALA A 32 -16.15 -8.83 -9.20
CA ALA A 32 -15.58 -10.18 -9.17
C ALA A 32 -16.27 -11.10 -10.20
N VAL A 33 -17.58 -11.02 -10.35
CA VAL A 33 -18.29 -11.77 -11.41
C VAL A 33 -17.78 -11.34 -12.80
N MET A 34 -17.63 -10.04 -13.04
CA MET A 34 -17.04 -9.55 -14.28
C MET A 34 -15.58 -10.05 -14.46
N SER A 35 -14.79 -10.06 -13.40
CA SER A 35 -13.41 -10.57 -13.40
C SER A 35 -13.33 -12.05 -13.76
N ILE A 36 -14.25 -12.88 -13.27
CA ILE A 36 -14.35 -14.31 -13.63
C ILE A 36 -14.64 -14.47 -15.13
N ILE A 37 -15.51 -13.64 -15.69
CA ILE A 37 -15.74 -13.62 -17.14
C ILE A 37 -14.46 -13.30 -17.89
N GLY A 38 -13.68 -12.32 -17.41
CA GLY A 38 -12.37 -11.96 -17.99
C GLY A 38 -11.38 -13.12 -17.94
N LEU A 39 -11.31 -13.83 -16.81
CA LEU A 39 -10.46 -14.99 -16.66
C LEU A 39 -10.80 -16.09 -17.67
N LEU A 40 -12.09 -16.33 -17.93
CA LEU A 40 -12.55 -17.38 -18.84
C LEU A 40 -12.35 -17.03 -20.33
N ILE A 41 -12.51 -15.75 -20.69
CA ILE A 41 -12.48 -15.30 -22.10
C ILE A 41 -11.08 -14.85 -22.53
N ARG A 42 -10.36 -14.13 -21.66
CA ARG A 42 -9.05 -13.52 -21.97
C ARG A 42 -8.05 -13.64 -20.82
N PRO A 43 -7.61 -14.86 -20.47
CA PRO A 43 -6.71 -15.07 -19.34
C PRO A 43 -5.37 -14.33 -19.49
N GLY A 44 -4.91 -14.07 -20.71
CA GLY A 44 -3.67 -13.32 -20.99
C GLY A 44 -3.76 -11.83 -20.61
N GLU A 45 -4.94 -11.21 -20.67
CA GLU A 45 -5.16 -9.83 -20.21
C GLU A 45 -5.57 -9.80 -18.73
N PHE A 46 -6.22 -10.86 -18.24
CA PHE A 46 -6.69 -10.94 -16.85
C PHE A 46 -5.56 -11.00 -15.84
N PHE A 47 -4.55 -11.85 -16.03
CA PHE A 47 -3.50 -12.05 -15.02
C PHE A 47 -2.59 -10.84 -14.81
N PRO A 48 -2.16 -10.08 -15.85
CA PRO A 48 -1.49 -8.79 -15.66
C PRO A 48 -2.33 -7.80 -14.84
N ALA A 49 -3.60 -7.61 -15.19
CA ALA A 49 -4.53 -6.77 -14.45
C ALA A 49 -4.75 -7.26 -13.01
N TYR A 50 -4.73 -8.59 -12.80
CA TYR A 50 -4.82 -9.17 -11.45
C TYR A 50 -3.58 -8.87 -10.61
N LEU A 51 -2.39 -9.00 -11.19
CA LEU A 51 -1.14 -8.63 -10.53
C LEU A 51 -1.13 -7.14 -10.17
N LEU A 52 -1.56 -6.27 -11.10
CA LEU A 52 -1.73 -4.83 -10.87
C LEU A 52 -2.61 -4.55 -9.65
N GLY A 53 -3.82 -5.12 -9.63
CA GLY A 53 -4.79 -4.94 -8.55
C GLY A 53 -4.28 -5.50 -7.23
N PHE A 54 -3.68 -6.69 -7.25
CA PHE A 54 -3.07 -7.32 -6.09
C PHE A 54 -1.96 -6.44 -5.48
N MET A 55 -1.01 -5.96 -6.30
CA MET A 55 0.09 -5.10 -5.85
C MET A 55 -0.39 -3.75 -5.31
N ALA A 56 -1.46 -3.19 -5.87
CA ALA A 56 -2.06 -1.96 -5.39
C ALA A 56 -2.63 -2.12 -3.96
N TRP A 57 -3.44 -3.14 -3.71
CA TRP A 57 -4.09 -3.35 -2.41
C TRP A 57 -3.17 -3.97 -1.36
N LEU A 58 -2.23 -4.83 -1.77
CA LEU A 58 -1.11 -5.23 -0.91
C LEU A 58 -0.33 -3.99 -0.46
N GLY A 59 -0.11 -3.04 -1.38
CA GLY A 59 0.58 -1.79 -1.09
C GLY A 59 -0.07 -0.99 0.02
N VAL A 60 -1.39 -0.83 -0.01
CA VAL A 60 -2.12 -0.14 1.08
C VAL A 60 -2.00 -0.91 2.40
N THR A 61 -2.15 -2.25 2.38
CA THR A 61 -2.05 -3.09 3.58
C THR A 61 -0.67 -2.98 4.24
N LEU A 62 0.39 -3.15 3.46
CA LEU A 62 1.77 -3.12 3.96
C LEU A 62 2.24 -1.69 4.28
N GLY A 63 1.76 -0.69 3.55
CA GLY A 63 1.99 0.71 3.89
C GLY A 63 1.37 1.08 5.23
N CYS A 64 0.15 0.58 5.55
CA CYS A 64 -0.44 0.72 6.88
C CYS A 64 0.43 0.07 7.96
N LEU A 65 1.02 -1.10 7.70
CA LEU A 65 1.93 -1.77 8.64
C LEU A 65 3.20 -0.94 8.86
N ALA A 66 3.80 -0.42 7.79
CA ALA A 66 4.99 0.42 7.86
C ALA A 66 4.74 1.72 8.65
N ILE A 67 3.63 2.42 8.37
CA ILE A 67 3.27 3.66 9.08
C ILE A 67 2.94 3.36 10.55
N LEU A 68 2.27 2.26 10.85
CA LEU A 68 1.97 1.84 12.21
C LEU A 68 3.26 1.61 13.02
N MET A 69 4.22 0.89 12.44
CA MET A 69 5.53 0.70 13.07
C MET A 69 6.31 2.01 13.21
N LEU A 70 6.28 2.88 12.21
CA LEU A 70 6.90 4.21 12.26
C LEU A 70 6.30 5.04 13.39
N GLN A 71 4.96 5.04 13.55
CA GLN A 71 4.27 5.74 14.62
C GLN A 71 4.72 5.23 16.00
N HIS A 72 4.83 3.92 16.19
CA HIS A 72 5.31 3.36 17.44
C HIS A 72 6.77 3.74 17.75
N MET A 73 7.60 3.93 16.73
CA MET A 73 9.00 4.37 16.90
C MET A 73 9.10 5.85 17.25
N THR A 74 8.35 6.70 16.55
CA THR A 74 8.46 8.17 16.68
C THR A 74 7.55 8.74 17.75
N GLY A 75 6.41 8.10 18.02
CA GLY A 75 5.35 8.65 18.87
C GLY A 75 4.64 9.85 18.23
N GLY A 76 3.99 10.63 19.08
CA GLY A 76 3.32 11.88 18.68
C GLY A 76 1.84 11.74 18.34
N ALA A 77 1.11 12.84 18.51
CA ALA A 77 -0.35 12.90 18.34
C ALA A 77 -0.79 12.61 16.88
N TRP A 78 0.06 12.95 15.89
CA TRP A 78 -0.23 12.70 14.46
C TRP A 78 -0.59 11.23 14.17
N GLY A 79 0.12 10.31 14.80
CA GLY A 79 -0.08 8.89 14.55
C GLY A 79 -1.18 8.27 15.41
N LEU A 80 -1.47 8.85 16.58
CA LEU A 80 -2.52 8.34 17.47
C LEU A 80 -3.92 8.52 16.87
N VAL A 81 -4.20 9.64 16.20
CA VAL A 81 -5.50 9.91 15.55
C VAL A 81 -5.79 8.96 14.38
N ILE A 82 -4.75 8.44 13.72
CA ILE A 82 -4.87 7.52 12.58
C ILE A 82 -4.59 6.06 12.95
N ARG A 83 -4.15 5.78 14.18
CA ARG A 83 -3.69 4.44 14.60
C ARG A 83 -4.71 3.35 14.33
N ARG A 84 -6.00 3.59 14.62
CA ARG A 84 -7.05 2.60 14.40
C ARG A 84 -7.33 2.33 12.92
N ILE A 85 -7.17 3.35 12.08
CA ILE A 85 -7.23 3.20 10.63
C ILE A 85 -6.09 2.31 10.15
N LEU A 86 -4.86 2.55 10.63
CA LEU A 86 -3.69 1.74 10.30
C LEU A 86 -3.85 0.29 10.77
N GLU A 87 -4.28 0.07 12.01
CA GLU A 87 -4.53 -1.27 12.57
C GLU A 87 -5.60 -2.02 11.75
N ALA A 88 -6.71 -1.37 11.38
CA ALA A 88 -7.73 -1.97 10.54
C ALA A 88 -7.19 -2.35 9.15
N GLY A 89 -6.29 -1.52 8.59
CA GLY A 89 -5.59 -1.81 7.34
C GLY A 89 -4.67 -3.03 7.45
N THR A 90 -3.87 -3.14 8.52
CA THR A 90 -2.99 -4.32 8.72
C THR A 90 -3.77 -5.62 8.91
N ARG A 91 -4.98 -5.57 9.47
CA ARG A 91 -5.85 -6.74 9.65
C ARG A 91 -6.46 -7.28 8.38
N THR A 92 -6.30 -6.61 7.25
CA THR A 92 -6.68 -7.13 5.92
C THR A 92 -5.64 -8.11 5.37
N LEU A 93 -4.47 -8.25 5.99
CA LEU A 93 -3.37 -9.09 5.50
C LEU A 93 -3.76 -10.57 5.24
N PRO A 94 -4.58 -11.24 6.08
CA PRO A 94 -5.04 -12.61 5.77
C PRO A 94 -5.85 -12.67 4.45
N LEU A 95 -6.68 -11.68 4.18
CA LEU A 95 -7.39 -11.58 2.90
C LEU A 95 -6.40 -11.41 1.74
N VAL A 96 -5.41 -10.53 1.89
CA VAL A 96 -4.39 -10.30 0.86
C VAL A 96 -3.57 -11.57 0.60
N ALA A 97 -3.26 -12.35 1.64
CA ALA A 97 -2.60 -13.65 1.48
C ALA A 97 -3.47 -14.65 0.69
N LEU A 98 -4.79 -14.66 0.90
CA LEU A 98 -5.71 -15.46 0.08
C LEU A 98 -5.77 -14.98 -1.37
N LEU A 99 -5.74 -13.65 -1.58
CA LEU A 99 -5.72 -13.04 -2.91
C LEU A 99 -4.38 -13.25 -3.66
N PHE A 100 -3.35 -13.77 -3.00
CA PHE A 100 -2.12 -14.21 -3.67
C PHE A 100 -2.29 -15.55 -4.41
N ILE A 101 -3.22 -16.40 -3.96
CA ILE A 101 -3.42 -17.75 -4.51
C ILE A 101 -3.70 -17.75 -6.02
N PRO A 102 -4.60 -16.91 -6.57
CA PRO A 102 -4.83 -16.86 -8.02
C PRO A 102 -3.60 -16.55 -8.86
N LEU A 103 -2.63 -15.78 -8.32
CA LEU A 103 -1.37 -15.50 -9.02
C LEU A 103 -0.55 -16.77 -9.27
N LEU A 104 -0.61 -17.75 -8.36
CA LEU A 104 0.09 -19.02 -8.53
C LEU A 104 -0.43 -19.81 -9.75
N PHE A 105 -1.73 -19.74 -10.01
CA PHE A 105 -2.33 -20.33 -11.21
C PHE A 105 -2.02 -19.54 -12.49
N GLY A 106 -1.79 -18.23 -12.34
CA GLY A 106 -1.43 -17.33 -13.44
C GLY A 106 0.05 -17.33 -13.81
N MET A 107 0.92 -17.98 -13.04
CA MET A 107 2.37 -17.90 -13.23
C MET A 107 2.84 -18.17 -14.67
N PRO A 108 2.35 -19.21 -15.39
CA PRO A 108 2.78 -19.45 -16.77
C PRO A 108 2.34 -18.37 -17.77
N LYS A 109 1.39 -17.51 -17.41
CA LYS A 109 0.93 -16.37 -18.22
C LYS A 109 1.64 -15.07 -17.85
N LEU A 110 2.14 -14.97 -16.63
CA LEU A 110 2.83 -13.79 -16.11
C LEU A 110 4.34 -13.87 -16.34
N TYR A 111 4.94 -15.02 -16.05
CA TYR A 111 6.40 -15.13 -15.97
C TYR A 111 6.95 -16.05 -17.04
N VAL A 112 7.85 -15.52 -17.89
CA VAL A 112 8.55 -16.27 -18.92
C VAL A 112 9.34 -17.43 -18.32
N TRP A 113 9.95 -17.24 -17.16
CA TRP A 113 10.70 -18.27 -16.43
C TRP A 113 9.82 -19.41 -15.86
N ALA A 114 8.51 -19.24 -15.79
CA ALA A 114 7.58 -20.31 -15.40
C ALA A 114 7.15 -21.20 -16.58
N SER A 115 7.59 -20.87 -17.82
CA SER A 115 7.29 -21.64 -19.02
C SER A 115 8.49 -22.51 -19.39
N ALA A 116 8.35 -23.84 -19.28
CA ALA A 116 9.42 -24.78 -19.61
C ALA A 116 9.91 -24.64 -21.07
N SER A 117 9.03 -24.30 -22.00
CA SER A 117 9.38 -24.09 -23.42
C SER A 117 10.24 -22.85 -23.64
N GLU A 118 10.03 -21.78 -22.87
CA GLU A 118 10.83 -20.57 -22.97
C GLU A 118 12.19 -20.74 -22.26
N VAL A 119 12.17 -21.37 -21.09
CA VAL A 119 13.41 -21.69 -20.34
C VAL A 119 14.34 -22.55 -21.16
N ALA A 120 13.81 -23.54 -21.91
CA ALA A 120 14.65 -24.41 -22.75
C ALA A 120 15.42 -23.70 -23.89
N LYS A 121 14.95 -22.52 -24.31
CA LYS A 121 15.52 -21.70 -25.39
C LYS A 121 16.62 -20.75 -24.92
N ASP A 122 16.72 -20.48 -23.62
CA ASP A 122 17.53 -19.40 -23.04
C ASP A 122 18.41 -19.95 -21.92
N GLN A 123 19.72 -19.96 -22.11
CA GLN A 123 20.68 -20.46 -21.13
C GLN A 123 20.65 -19.63 -19.83
N HIS A 124 20.51 -18.32 -19.95
CA HIS A 124 20.41 -17.42 -18.75
C HIS A 124 19.19 -17.74 -17.93
N LEU A 125 18.02 -17.94 -18.55
CA LEU A 125 16.81 -18.37 -17.85
C LEU A 125 16.98 -19.74 -17.19
N GLN A 126 17.71 -20.69 -17.81
CA GLN A 126 18.01 -22.00 -17.20
C GLN A 126 18.81 -21.83 -15.90
N GLU A 127 19.84 -20.98 -15.93
CA GLU A 127 20.65 -20.68 -14.73
C GLU A 127 19.85 -20.02 -13.64
N LEU A 128 19.06 -18.99 -13.99
CA LEU A 128 18.17 -18.31 -13.04
C LEU A 128 17.12 -19.24 -12.42
N THR A 129 16.53 -20.14 -13.21
CA THR A 129 15.53 -21.09 -12.71
C THR A 129 16.14 -22.16 -11.81
N ARG A 130 17.37 -22.58 -12.06
CA ARG A 130 18.09 -23.48 -11.14
C ARG A 130 18.42 -22.83 -9.81
N ALA A 131 18.85 -21.55 -9.85
CA ALA A 131 19.33 -20.85 -8.66
C ALA A 131 18.22 -20.19 -7.83
N TYR A 132 17.26 -19.53 -8.48
CA TYR A 132 16.34 -18.63 -7.78
C TYR A 132 14.90 -18.63 -8.29
N LEU A 133 14.68 -18.46 -9.61
CA LEU A 133 13.34 -18.28 -10.21
C LEU A 133 12.67 -19.61 -10.53
N ASN A 134 12.31 -20.38 -9.52
CA ASN A 134 11.55 -21.61 -9.66
C ASN A 134 10.33 -21.62 -8.76
N PHE A 135 9.33 -22.45 -9.10
CA PHE A 135 8.04 -22.49 -8.40
C PHE A 135 8.19 -22.72 -6.89
N SER A 136 8.99 -23.71 -6.49
CA SER A 136 9.17 -24.08 -5.07
C SER A 136 9.83 -22.95 -4.29
N GLY A 137 10.87 -22.33 -4.85
CA GLY A 137 11.55 -21.18 -4.24
C GLY A 137 10.64 -19.95 -4.17
N PHE A 138 9.92 -19.64 -5.25
CA PHE A 138 8.97 -18.53 -5.31
C PHE A 138 7.87 -18.69 -4.25
N LEU A 139 7.24 -19.86 -4.16
CA LEU A 139 6.21 -20.15 -3.17
C LEU A 139 6.78 -20.15 -1.74
N GLY A 140 7.93 -20.76 -1.53
CA GLY A 140 8.60 -20.80 -0.22
C GLY A 140 8.92 -19.39 0.29
N ARG A 141 9.49 -18.53 -0.55
CA ARG A 141 9.77 -17.12 -0.22
C ARG A 141 8.48 -16.33 0.05
N ALA A 142 7.44 -16.50 -0.77
CA ALA A 142 6.16 -15.85 -0.55
C ALA A 142 5.55 -16.23 0.82
N ILE A 143 5.60 -17.51 1.21
CA ILE A 143 5.16 -17.98 2.53
C ILE A 143 5.96 -17.26 3.64
N VAL A 144 7.27 -17.16 3.51
CA VAL A 144 8.12 -16.47 4.50
C VAL A 144 7.75 -14.99 4.60
N TYR A 145 7.54 -14.29 3.47
CA TYR A 145 7.14 -12.88 3.49
C TYR A 145 5.81 -12.68 4.20
N PHE A 146 4.78 -13.43 3.82
CA PHE A 146 3.47 -13.35 4.45
C PHE A 146 3.52 -13.74 5.93
N ALA A 147 4.31 -14.74 6.31
CA ALA A 147 4.46 -15.15 7.70
C ALA A 147 5.08 -14.03 8.56
N ILE A 148 6.15 -13.40 8.09
CA ILE A 148 6.81 -12.29 8.78
C ILE A 148 5.84 -11.10 8.93
N TRP A 149 5.19 -10.67 7.86
CA TRP A 149 4.21 -9.58 7.91
C TRP A 149 3.02 -9.91 8.81
N ALA A 150 2.53 -11.15 8.77
CA ALA A 150 1.43 -11.61 9.61
C ALA A 150 1.81 -11.62 11.10
N VAL A 151 3.01 -12.08 11.45
CA VAL A 151 3.50 -12.06 12.84
C VAL A 151 3.62 -10.63 13.36
N LEU A 152 4.21 -9.72 12.57
CA LEU A 152 4.34 -8.30 12.94
C LEU A 152 2.95 -7.67 13.15
N ALA A 153 2.04 -7.82 12.17
CA ALA A 153 0.70 -7.28 12.25
C ALA A 153 -0.09 -7.90 13.42
N TYR A 154 0.00 -9.20 13.62
CA TYR A 154 -0.68 -9.90 14.70
C TYR A 154 -0.23 -9.43 16.09
N LEU A 155 1.08 -9.36 16.33
CA LEU A 155 1.62 -8.95 17.62
C LEU A 155 1.24 -7.50 17.96
N LEU A 156 1.43 -6.57 17.02
CA LEU A 156 1.07 -5.16 17.21
C LEU A 156 -0.43 -5.01 17.51
N ASN A 157 -1.27 -5.68 16.74
CA ASN A 157 -2.71 -5.63 16.94
C ASN A 157 -3.15 -6.30 18.26
N ARG A 158 -2.58 -7.45 18.61
CA ARG A 158 -2.88 -8.17 19.85
C ARG A 158 -2.54 -7.33 21.08
N TRP A 159 -1.38 -6.66 21.07
CA TRP A 159 -1.00 -5.79 22.17
C TRP A 159 -1.86 -4.55 22.27
N SER A 160 -2.26 -3.98 21.13
CA SER A 160 -3.20 -2.87 21.08
C SER A 160 -4.58 -3.27 21.63
N ASP A 161 -5.07 -4.49 21.30
CA ASP A 161 -6.31 -5.04 21.86
C ASP A 161 -6.25 -5.23 23.37
N ALA A 162 -5.13 -5.74 23.87
CA ALA A 162 -4.93 -5.91 25.31
C ALA A 162 -4.92 -4.55 26.03
N GLN A 163 -4.35 -3.52 25.41
CA GLN A 163 -4.33 -2.15 25.94
C GLN A 163 -5.73 -1.52 26.00
N ASP A 164 -6.64 -1.89 25.10
CA ASP A 164 -8.03 -1.39 25.11
C ASP A 164 -8.88 -1.98 26.24
N ASN A 165 -8.54 -3.16 26.71
CA ASN A 165 -9.35 -3.89 27.71
C ASN A 165 -8.92 -3.64 29.15
N ALA A 166 -7.74 -3.09 29.40
CA ALA A 166 -7.24 -2.81 30.72
C ALA A 166 -6.26 -1.63 30.69
N ALA A 167 -6.27 -0.82 31.76
CA ALA A 167 -5.19 0.14 32.04
C ALA A 167 -3.92 -0.65 32.38
N LEU A 168 -3.19 -1.07 31.35
CA LEU A 168 -1.92 -1.77 31.51
C LEU A 168 -0.81 -0.77 31.83
N PRO A 169 0.27 -1.22 32.51
CA PRO A 169 1.49 -0.43 32.61
C PRO A 169 1.96 0.03 31.23
N ASP A 170 2.70 1.13 31.17
CA ASP A 170 3.23 1.65 29.91
C ASP A 170 3.98 0.58 29.11
N ASN A 171 3.38 0.16 28.01
CA ASN A 171 3.91 -0.86 27.11
C ASN A 171 4.61 -0.26 25.87
N THR A 172 4.82 1.05 25.83
CA THR A 172 5.45 1.76 24.70
C THR A 172 6.77 1.13 24.29
N HIS A 173 7.55 0.66 25.27
CA HIS A 173 8.82 -0.02 25.01
C HIS A 173 8.65 -1.31 24.17
N ARG A 174 7.60 -2.10 24.42
CA ARG A 174 7.36 -3.35 23.65
C ARG A 174 7.01 -3.05 22.19
N PHE A 175 6.16 -2.05 21.96
CA PHE A 175 5.82 -1.61 20.61
C PHE A 175 7.06 -1.11 19.87
N ARG A 176 7.91 -0.30 20.50
CA ARG A 176 9.16 0.18 19.92
C ARG A 176 10.14 -0.95 19.63
N ALA A 177 10.35 -1.86 20.59
CA ALA A 177 11.25 -2.99 20.45
C ALA A 177 10.90 -3.92 19.29
N LEU A 178 9.59 -4.07 18.97
CA LEU A 178 9.15 -4.84 17.81
C LEU A 178 9.20 -4.01 16.53
N SER A 179 8.82 -2.73 16.58
CA SER A 179 8.65 -1.89 15.39
C SER A 179 9.98 -1.53 14.72
N GLY A 180 11.06 -1.33 15.48
CA GLY A 180 12.38 -1.04 14.92
C GLY A 180 12.89 -2.18 14.01
N PRO A 181 13.13 -3.38 14.54
CA PRO A 181 13.49 -4.54 13.73
C PRO A 181 12.41 -4.89 12.71
N GLY A 182 11.13 -4.67 13.04
CA GLY A 182 9.98 -4.91 12.15
C GLY A 182 10.03 -4.08 10.88
N LEU A 183 10.40 -2.80 10.94
CA LEU A 183 10.59 -1.95 9.76
C LEU A 183 11.71 -2.48 8.85
N VAL A 184 12.81 -2.94 9.45
CA VAL A 184 13.92 -3.55 8.69
C VAL A 184 13.45 -4.83 7.99
N LEU A 185 12.79 -5.73 8.73
CA LEU A 185 12.25 -6.97 8.17
C LEU A 185 11.20 -6.69 7.08
N TYR A 186 10.32 -5.72 7.30
CA TYR A 186 9.36 -5.29 6.28
C TYR A 186 10.07 -4.83 5.01
N ALA A 187 11.09 -3.97 5.14
CA ALA A 187 11.82 -3.45 4.00
C ALA A 187 12.52 -4.55 3.20
N PHE A 188 13.20 -5.48 3.89
CA PHE A 188 13.85 -6.64 3.23
C PHE A 188 12.82 -7.56 2.57
N CYS A 189 11.78 -8.00 3.30
CA CYS A 189 10.77 -8.89 2.74
C CYS A 189 10.06 -8.27 1.53
N MET A 190 9.73 -6.97 1.59
CA MET A 190 9.07 -6.30 0.48
C MET A 190 10.03 -6.08 -0.70
N SER A 191 11.31 -5.84 -0.45
CA SER A 191 12.31 -5.74 -1.51
C SER A 191 12.42 -7.05 -2.29
N PHE A 192 12.54 -8.17 -1.61
CA PHE A 192 12.55 -9.48 -2.27
C PHE A 192 11.21 -9.82 -2.92
N ALA A 193 10.08 -9.47 -2.30
CA ALA A 193 8.76 -9.65 -2.91
C ALA A 193 8.59 -8.82 -4.20
N ALA A 194 9.12 -7.58 -4.25
CA ALA A 194 9.11 -6.76 -5.46
C ALA A 194 10.00 -7.37 -6.56
N ILE A 195 11.13 -7.99 -6.18
CA ILE A 195 11.98 -8.74 -7.12
C ILE A 195 11.21 -9.96 -7.66
N ASP A 196 10.62 -10.76 -6.78
CA ASP A 196 9.93 -11.99 -7.16
C ASP A 196 8.66 -11.74 -8.00
N TRP A 197 7.87 -10.74 -7.65
CA TRP A 197 6.53 -10.55 -8.22
C TRP A 197 6.45 -9.54 -9.35
N ALA A 198 7.35 -8.55 -9.37
CA ALA A 198 7.32 -7.49 -10.37
C ALA A 198 8.60 -7.43 -11.22
N MET A 199 9.80 -7.46 -10.62
CA MET A 199 11.04 -7.38 -11.39
C MET A 199 11.26 -8.65 -12.22
N SER A 200 10.90 -9.83 -11.72
CA SER A 200 11.02 -11.12 -12.42
C SER A 200 10.11 -11.25 -13.65
N LEU A 201 9.20 -10.29 -13.90
CA LEU A 201 8.51 -10.15 -15.19
C LEU A 201 9.48 -9.89 -16.35
N SER A 202 10.63 -9.28 -16.05
CA SER A 202 11.73 -9.03 -17.00
C SER A 202 13.03 -9.64 -16.45
N PRO A 203 13.22 -10.97 -16.53
CA PRO A 203 14.27 -11.70 -15.81
C PRO A 203 15.70 -11.35 -16.25
N HIS A 204 15.88 -10.75 -17.43
CA HIS A 204 17.16 -10.25 -17.90
C HIS A 204 17.54 -8.86 -17.36
N TRP A 205 16.64 -8.23 -16.61
CA TRP A 205 16.83 -6.90 -16.09
C TRP A 205 16.89 -6.91 -14.56
N ILE A 206 17.86 -6.19 -13.99
CA ILE A 206 18.08 -6.11 -12.54
C ILE A 206 18.26 -4.65 -12.14
N SER A 207 17.60 -4.22 -11.06
CA SER A 207 17.82 -2.92 -10.43
C SER A 207 17.65 -3.02 -8.92
N THR A 208 18.62 -2.53 -8.16
CA THR A 208 18.57 -2.48 -6.69
C THR A 208 17.65 -1.35 -6.18
N ILE A 209 17.40 -0.32 -6.98
CA ILE A 209 16.52 0.81 -6.64
C ILE A 209 15.05 0.45 -6.86
N TYR A 210 14.75 -0.45 -7.80
CA TYR A 210 13.39 -0.82 -8.15
C TYR A 210 12.51 -1.25 -6.96
N PRO A 211 12.97 -2.10 -6.03
CA PRO A 211 12.20 -2.43 -4.83
C PRO A 211 11.89 -1.23 -3.93
N LEU A 212 12.78 -0.24 -3.86
CA LEU A 212 12.59 0.95 -3.03
C LEU A 212 11.43 1.82 -3.54
N ILE A 213 11.20 1.85 -4.85
CA ILE A 213 10.05 2.53 -5.46
C ILE A 213 8.73 1.87 -4.99
N PHE A 214 8.71 0.53 -4.84
CA PHE A 214 7.55 -0.18 -4.28
C PHE A 214 7.33 0.17 -2.82
N LEU A 215 8.36 0.13 -1.99
CA LEU A 215 8.29 0.48 -0.57
C LEU A 215 7.71 1.87 -0.34
N VAL A 216 8.29 2.87 -1.02
CA VAL A 216 7.83 4.26 -0.91
C VAL A 216 6.42 4.43 -1.43
N GLY A 217 6.11 3.81 -2.58
CA GLY A 217 4.77 3.85 -3.16
C GLY A 217 3.70 3.20 -2.28
N GLN A 218 4.04 2.15 -1.52
CA GLN A 218 3.13 1.53 -0.55
C GLN A 218 2.79 2.48 0.59
N VAL A 219 3.80 3.12 1.18
CA VAL A 219 3.59 4.10 2.27
C VAL A 219 2.80 5.30 1.77
N LEU A 220 3.10 5.81 0.57
CA LEU A 220 2.36 6.91 -0.04
C LEU A 220 0.89 6.56 -0.27
N SER A 221 0.60 5.35 -0.79
CA SER A 221 -0.77 4.85 -0.96
C SER A 221 -1.52 4.75 0.36
N ALA A 222 -0.86 4.22 1.40
CA ALA A 222 -1.47 4.08 2.72
C ALA A 222 -1.73 5.45 3.37
N LEU A 223 -0.83 6.42 3.25
CA LEU A 223 -1.06 7.79 3.70
C LEU A 223 -2.25 8.43 2.98
N GLY A 224 -2.33 8.26 1.66
CA GLY A 224 -3.47 8.72 0.88
C GLY A 224 -4.79 8.10 1.34
N PHE A 225 -4.80 6.80 1.55
CA PHE A 225 -5.94 6.06 2.06
C PHE A 225 -6.35 6.53 3.47
N VAL A 226 -5.38 6.69 4.37
CA VAL A 226 -5.62 7.16 5.75
C VAL A 226 -6.29 8.53 5.74
N VAL A 227 -5.78 9.50 4.97
CA VAL A 227 -6.37 10.85 4.88
C VAL A 227 -7.79 10.81 4.31
N ALA A 228 -8.07 9.93 3.34
CA ALA A 228 -9.41 9.75 2.81
C ALA A 228 -10.38 9.21 3.88
N ILE A 229 -9.99 8.20 4.65
CA ILE A 229 -10.79 7.63 5.74
C ILE A 229 -10.96 8.62 6.89
N GLU A 230 -9.89 9.29 7.29
CA GLU A 230 -9.90 10.34 8.32
C GLU A 230 -10.90 11.45 7.98
N THR A 231 -10.95 11.87 6.71
CA THR A 231 -11.92 12.86 6.23
C THR A 231 -13.36 12.37 6.34
N ILE A 232 -13.61 11.09 6.05
CA ILE A 232 -14.95 10.52 6.23
C ILE A 232 -15.34 10.48 7.71
N LEU A 233 -14.42 10.06 8.56
CA LEU A 233 -14.65 9.93 10.00
C LEU A 233 -14.77 11.29 10.70
N SER A 234 -14.06 12.33 10.24
CA SER A 234 -14.08 13.69 10.82
C SER A 234 -15.43 14.37 10.73
N ARG A 235 -16.36 13.86 9.92
CA ARG A 235 -17.74 14.38 9.81
C ARG A 235 -18.63 14.00 10.99
N SER A 236 -18.16 13.12 11.86
CA SER A 236 -18.91 12.58 13.00
C SER A 236 -18.01 12.45 14.23
N LYS A 237 -18.63 12.46 15.42
CA LYS A 237 -17.93 12.13 16.66
C LYS A 237 -17.41 10.69 16.60
N PRO A 238 -16.27 10.38 17.24
CA PRO A 238 -15.44 11.29 18.04
C PRO A 238 -14.44 12.11 17.21
N MET A 239 -14.18 11.74 15.94
CA MET A 239 -13.10 12.30 15.13
C MET A 239 -13.27 13.80 14.84
N SER A 240 -14.53 14.30 14.75
CA SER A 240 -14.80 15.74 14.57
C SER A 240 -14.28 16.62 15.71
N GLU A 241 -14.08 16.06 16.89
CA GLU A 241 -13.59 16.78 18.08
C GLU A 241 -12.08 16.53 18.31
N LEU A 242 -11.58 15.36 17.90
CA LEU A 242 -10.20 14.92 18.15
C LEU A 242 -9.21 15.39 17.07
N LEU A 243 -9.70 15.51 15.84
CA LEU A 243 -8.83 15.85 14.71
C LEU A 243 -8.59 17.36 14.64
N LYS A 244 -7.35 17.76 14.95
CA LYS A 244 -6.91 19.16 14.87
C LYS A 244 -6.21 19.46 13.54
N PRO A 245 -6.24 20.72 13.06
CA PRO A 245 -5.52 21.10 11.82
C PRO A 245 -4.02 20.82 11.82
N ASP A 246 -3.39 20.73 13.00
CA ASP A 246 -1.97 20.40 13.12
C ASP A 246 -1.70 18.92 12.83
N HIS A 247 -2.59 18.00 13.23
CA HIS A 247 -2.49 16.59 12.84
C HIS A 247 -2.58 16.43 11.31
N VAL A 248 -3.54 17.11 10.68
CA VAL A 248 -3.69 17.11 9.22
C VAL A 248 -2.46 17.68 8.52
N HIS A 249 -1.87 18.75 9.08
CA HIS A 249 -0.64 19.33 8.58
C HIS A 249 0.53 18.34 8.62
N ASP A 250 0.65 17.55 9.70
CA ASP A 250 1.70 16.54 9.82
C ASP A 250 1.50 15.39 8.82
N HIS A 251 0.25 14.95 8.59
CA HIS A 251 -0.05 14.00 7.51
C HIS A 251 0.34 14.56 6.14
N GLY A 252 0.06 15.84 5.88
CA GLY A 252 0.47 16.52 4.66
C GLY A 252 2.00 16.64 4.49
N LYS A 253 2.76 16.78 5.60
CA LYS A 253 4.24 16.73 5.56
C LYS A 253 4.74 15.32 5.22
N LEU A 254 4.14 14.29 5.82
CA LEU A 254 4.50 12.91 5.51
C LEU A 254 4.22 12.59 4.04
N ILE A 255 3.06 12.98 3.50
CA ILE A 255 2.74 12.80 2.07
C ILE A 255 3.80 13.51 1.22
N LEU A 256 4.16 14.77 1.53
CA LEU A 256 5.22 15.49 0.82
C LEU A 256 6.55 14.74 0.83
N THR A 257 6.95 14.21 2.00
CA THR A 257 8.18 13.43 2.16
C THR A 257 8.18 12.20 1.24
N PHE A 258 7.08 11.44 1.19
CA PHE A 258 7.01 10.25 0.36
C PHE A 258 6.82 10.54 -1.13
N VAL A 259 6.20 11.65 -1.51
CA VAL A 259 6.20 12.16 -2.89
C VAL A 259 7.63 12.50 -3.35
N MET A 260 8.40 13.16 -2.49
CA MET A 260 9.82 13.46 -2.76
C MET A 260 10.69 12.20 -2.86
N LEU A 261 10.49 11.24 -1.95
CA LEU A 261 11.24 9.98 -1.97
C LEU A 261 10.92 9.16 -3.22
N TRP A 262 9.64 9.11 -3.65
CA TRP A 262 9.25 8.44 -4.89
C TRP A 262 9.95 9.08 -6.10
N ALA A 263 9.92 10.40 -6.19
CA ALA A 263 10.60 11.15 -7.26
C ALA A 263 12.11 10.92 -7.24
N TYR A 264 12.71 10.93 -6.05
CA TYR A 264 14.14 10.69 -5.88
C TYR A 264 14.55 9.29 -6.39
N PHE A 265 13.87 8.23 -5.95
CA PHE A 265 14.22 6.88 -6.39
C PHE A 265 13.91 6.66 -7.87
N SER A 266 12.78 7.15 -8.38
CA SER A 266 12.42 7.03 -9.79
C SER A 266 13.40 7.77 -10.69
N PHE A 267 13.78 8.99 -10.31
CA PHE A 267 14.77 9.78 -11.03
C PHE A 267 16.18 9.18 -10.93
N SER A 268 16.59 8.73 -9.75
CA SER A 268 17.91 8.10 -9.54
C SER A 268 18.06 6.84 -10.37
N GLN A 269 17.03 5.99 -10.42
CA GLN A 269 17.03 4.79 -11.26
C GLN A 269 17.19 5.16 -12.74
N TRP A 270 16.40 6.12 -13.22
CA TRP A 270 16.50 6.60 -14.59
C TRP A 270 17.89 7.18 -14.89
N LEU A 271 18.40 8.04 -14.02
CA LEU A 271 19.70 8.73 -14.19
C LEU A 271 20.88 7.73 -14.27
N ILE A 272 20.90 6.74 -13.36
CA ILE A 272 21.98 5.73 -13.31
C ILE A 272 21.98 4.89 -14.59
N ILE A 273 20.80 4.43 -15.01
CA ILE A 273 20.69 3.59 -16.23
C ILE A 273 20.97 4.41 -17.49
N TRP A 274 20.51 5.67 -17.53
CA TRP A 274 20.79 6.58 -18.64
C TRP A 274 22.29 6.92 -18.74
N ALA A 275 22.94 7.20 -17.61
CA ALA A 275 24.37 7.53 -17.56
C ALA A 275 25.26 6.30 -17.86
N GLY A 276 24.89 5.11 -17.33
CA GLY A 276 25.62 3.86 -17.55
C GLY A 276 25.49 3.37 -18.99
N ASN A 277 24.34 3.56 -19.61
CA ASN A 277 24.00 3.22 -20.99
C ASN A 277 24.39 1.78 -21.38
N LEU A 278 24.23 0.84 -20.42
CA LEU A 278 24.52 -0.58 -20.67
C LEU A 278 23.34 -1.24 -21.40
N PRO A 279 23.59 -1.98 -22.49
CA PRO A 279 22.52 -2.60 -23.29
C PRO A 279 21.57 -3.48 -22.49
N GLU A 280 22.06 -4.20 -21.52
CA GLU A 280 21.29 -5.10 -20.65
C GLU A 280 20.35 -4.32 -19.74
N GLU A 281 20.77 -3.18 -19.22
CA GLU A 281 20.02 -2.37 -18.27
C GLU A 281 19.03 -1.42 -18.95
N ILE A 282 19.40 -0.84 -20.11
CA ILE A 282 18.58 0.15 -20.80
C ILE A 282 17.33 -0.47 -21.44
N SER A 283 17.33 -1.76 -21.72
CA SER A 283 16.25 -2.49 -22.42
C SER A 283 14.89 -2.29 -21.75
N TRP A 284 14.85 -2.25 -20.41
CA TRP A 284 13.65 -2.04 -19.62
C TRP A 284 13.05 -0.65 -19.83
N PHE A 285 13.89 0.39 -19.89
CA PHE A 285 13.45 1.77 -20.17
C PHE A 285 13.08 1.98 -21.64
N VAL A 286 13.83 1.41 -22.57
CA VAL A 286 13.53 1.50 -24.01
C VAL A 286 12.10 1.03 -24.27
N ARG A 287 11.69 -0.10 -23.67
CA ARG A 287 10.32 -0.59 -23.79
C ARG A 287 9.29 0.42 -23.25
N ARG A 288 9.60 1.13 -22.16
CA ARG A 288 8.73 2.11 -21.48
C ARG A 288 8.80 3.53 -22.05
N LEU A 289 9.69 3.80 -22.98
CA LEU A 289 9.74 5.07 -23.72
C LEU A 289 9.09 4.99 -25.09
N ASN A 290 8.92 3.79 -25.64
CA ASN A 290 8.34 3.54 -26.94
C ASN A 290 6.84 3.17 -26.85
N GLY A 291 6.16 3.06 -27.99
CA GLY A 291 4.78 2.57 -28.08
C GLY A 291 3.73 3.39 -27.33
N GLY A 292 4.00 4.64 -27.00
CA GLY A 292 3.10 5.51 -26.21
C GLY A 292 3.33 5.46 -24.70
N TRP A 293 4.11 4.50 -24.17
CA TRP A 293 4.40 4.37 -22.75
C TRP A 293 5.17 5.56 -22.17
N GLY A 294 5.97 6.27 -23.00
CA GLY A 294 6.69 7.47 -22.61
C GLY A 294 5.76 8.60 -22.16
N PHE A 295 4.54 8.71 -22.75
CA PHE A 295 3.53 9.67 -22.29
C PHE A 295 3.05 9.35 -20.87
N VAL A 296 2.91 8.08 -20.51
CA VAL A 296 2.54 7.68 -19.15
C VAL A 296 3.66 8.03 -18.17
N GLY A 297 4.92 7.82 -18.55
CA GLY A 297 6.08 8.23 -17.75
C GLY A 297 6.11 9.75 -17.51
N LEU A 298 5.87 10.55 -18.56
CA LEU A 298 5.78 12.02 -18.43
C LEU A 298 4.58 12.44 -17.58
N PHE A 299 3.44 11.77 -17.74
CA PHE A 299 2.24 11.99 -16.92
C PHE A 299 2.52 11.71 -15.44
N LEU A 300 3.26 10.64 -15.12
CA LEU A 300 3.71 10.34 -13.77
C LEU A 300 4.64 11.43 -13.21
N ALA A 301 5.64 11.87 -13.98
CA ALA A 301 6.52 12.94 -13.56
C ALA A 301 5.76 14.25 -13.24
N ALA A 302 4.76 14.59 -14.06
CA ALA A 302 3.95 15.79 -13.85
C ALA A 302 2.95 15.62 -12.69
N PHE A 303 2.14 14.56 -12.69
CA PHE A 303 0.94 14.44 -11.87
C PHE A 303 1.09 13.55 -10.63
N HIS A 304 2.11 12.69 -10.59
CA HIS A 304 2.46 11.97 -9.36
C HIS A 304 3.48 12.74 -8.51
N PHE A 305 4.31 13.58 -9.15
CA PHE A 305 5.34 14.36 -8.46
C PHE A 305 5.12 15.88 -8.54
N ALA A 306 5.28 16.53 -9.71
CA ALA A 306 5.42 17.98 -9.80
C ALA A 306 4.18 18.72 -9.28
N VAL A 307 2.99 18.35 -9.70
CA VAL A 307 1.73 18.98 -9.25
C VAL A 307 1.48 18.77 -7.76
N PRO A 308 1.51 17.52 -7.20
CA PRO A 308 1.40 17.31 -5.77
C PRO A 308 2.47 18.05 -4.95
N PHE A 309 3.72 18.07 -5.42
CA PHE A 309 4.81 18.78 -4.77
C PHE A 309 4.48 20.26 -4.59
N VAL A 310 4.06 20.96 -5.65
CA VAL A 310 3.73 22.38 -5.59
C VAL A 310 2.58 22.65 -4.60
N PHE A 311 1.50 21.87 -4.63
CA PHE A 311 0.40 22.02 -3.68
C PHE A 311 0.83 21.75 -2.23
N LEU A 312 1.66 20.74 -2.01
CA LEU A 312 2.13 20.35 -0.68
C LEU A 312 3.19 21.30 -0.10
N LEU A 313 3.78 22.23 -0.86
CA LEU A 313 4.59 23.32 -0.31
C LEU A 313 3.75 24.28 0.51
N SER A 314 2.48 24.50 0.15
CA SER A 314 1.58 25.41 0.86
C SER A 314 1.21 24.86 2.24
N ARG A 315 1.49 25.62 3.31
CA ARG A 315 1.07 25.31 4.68
C ARG A 315 -0.47 25.30 4.78
N GLN A 316 -1.12 26.26 4.15
CA GLN A 316 -2.57 26.39 4.18
C GLN A 316 -3.26 25.20 3.53
N PHE A 317 -2.73 24.72 2.40
CA PHE A 317 -3.24 23.52 1.72
C PHE A 317 -3.15 22.28 2.62
N LYS A 318 -2.02 22.07 3.29
CA LYS A 318 -1.79 20.91 4.18
C LYS A 318 -2.64 20.94 5.45
N ARG A 319 -3.13 22.10 5.90
CA ARG A 319 -3.99 22.23 7.09
C ARG A 319 -5.47 22.07 6.79
N ASN A 320 -5.86 22.06 5.51
CA ASN A 320 -7.23 21.91 5.08
C ASN A 320 -7.52 20.47 4.69
N LEU A 321 -8.26 19.75 5.54
CA LEU A 321 -8.51 18.31 5.35
C LEU A 321 -9.24 17.98 4.04
N PRO A 322 -10.30 18.69 3.60
CA PRO A 322 -10.95 18.45 2.31
C PRO A 322 -10.00 18.57 1.10
N THR A 323 -9.15 19.60 1.07
CA THR A 323 -8.21 19.78 -0.04
C THR A 323 -7.11 18.74 -0.02
N LEU A 324 -6.61 18.39 1.16
CA LEU A 324 -5.62 17.33 1.32
C LEU A 324 -6.19 15.97 0.92
N MET A 325 -7.46 15.69 1.23
CA MET A 325 -8.15 14.47 0.82
C MET A 325 -8.18 14.30 -0.70
N TRP A 326 -8.54 15.35 -1.44
CA TRP A 326 -8.57 15.27 -2.90
C TRP A 326 -7.20 14.94 -3.48
N LEU A 327 -6.15 15.58 -2.96
CA LEU A 327 -4.79 15.27 -3.37
C LEU A 327 -4.38 13.85 -2.96
N ALA A 328 -4.77 13.40 -1.79
CA ALA A 328 -4.47 12.07 -1.27
C ALA A 328 -5.12 10.97 -2.14
N VAL A 329 -6.41 11.13 -2.48
CA VAL A 329 -7.11 10.21 -3.41
C VAL A 329 -6.48 10.26 -4.80
N TRP A 330 -6.11 11.44 -5.27
CA TRP A 330 -5.38 11.59 -6.54
C TRP A 330 -4.06 10.83 -6.53
N LEU A 331 -3.27 10.93 -5.46
CA LEU A 331 -2.00 10.20 -5.32
C LEU A 331 -2.20 8.68 -5.26
N MET A 332 -3.28 8.19 -4.65
CA MET A 332 -3.64 6.77 -4.69
C MET A 332 -3.94 6.32 -6.14
N PHE A 333 -4.70 7.12 -6.88
CA PHE A 333 -4.96 6.84 -8.29
C PHE A 333 -3.65 6.86 -9.09
N MET A 334 -2.82 7.87 -8.91
CA MET A 334 -1.51 7.96 -9.58
C MET A 334 -0.59 6.79 -9.23
N ARG A 335 -0.69 6.23 -8.02
CA ARG A 335 0.04 5.01 -7.68
C ARG A 335 -0.43 3.79 -8.47
N VAL A 336 -1.72 3.67 -8.76
CA VAL A 336 -2.21 2.61 -9.65
C VAL A 336 -1.66 2.81 -11.07
N VAL A 337 -1.62 4.05 -11.57
CA VAL A 337 -1.01 4.39 -12.87
C VAL A 337 0.50 4.07 -12.88
N ASP A 338 1.20 4.32 -11.79
CA ASP A 338 2.62 3.98 -11.64
C ASP A 338 2.85 2.47 -11.69
N LEU A 339 2.06 1.69 -10.94
CA LEU A 339 2.09 0.23 -11.02
C LEU A 339 1.75 -0.31 -12.42
N PHE A 340 0.77 0.30 -13.09
CA PHE A 340 0.41 -0.01 -14.46
C PHE A 340 1.61 0.22 -15.40
N TRP A 341 2.29 1.35 -15.29
CA TRP A 341 3.49 1.64 -16.06
C TRP A 341 4.68 0.70 -15.73
N MET A 342 4.75 0.18 -14.52
CA MET A 342 5.79 -0.77 -14.11
C MET A 342 5.52 -2.20 -14.61
N ILE A 343 4.26 -2.61 -14.77
CA ILE A 343 3.86 -4.00 -15.05
C ILE A 343 3.48 -4.20 -16.53
N GLU A 344 2.53 -3.41 -17.05
CA GLU A 344 1.88 -3.65 -18.33
C GLU A 344 2.79 -3.56 -19.57
N PRO A 345 3.83 -2.72 -19.62
CA PRO A 345 4.75 -2.69 -20.77
C PRO A 345 5.47 -4.02 -21.01
N THR A 346 5.49 -4.93 -20.05
CA THR A 346 6.05 -6.28 -20.23
C THR A 346 5.17 -7.14 -21.13
N PHE A 347 3.85 -6.89 -21.14
CA PHE A 347 2.85 -7.67 -21.88
C PHE A 347 2.42 -7.00 -23.18
N HIS A 348 2.56 -5.68 -23.30
CA HIS A 348 2.09 -4.88 -24.43
C HIS A 348 3.19 -3.94 -24.93
N GLU A 349 3.59 -4.07 -26.21
CA GLU A 349 4.55 -3.17 -26.83
C GLU A 349 4.00 -1.75 -27.01
N GLN A 350 2.69 -1.63 -27.29
CA GLN A 350 2.00 -0.35 -27.40
C GLN A 350 1.13 -0.10 -26.18
N LEU A 351 1.00 1.18 -25.80
CA LEU A 351 0.11 1.61 -24.73
C LEU A 351 -1.32 1.13 -25.02
N ARG A 352 -1.79 0.25 -24.18
CA ARG A 352 -3.13 -0.29 -24.24
C ARG A 352 -3.67 -0.39 -22.81
N VAL A 353 -4.82 0.21 -22.58
CA VAL A 353 -5.60 0.03 -21.38
C VAL A 353 -6.74 -0.92 -21.69
N THR A 354 -6.81 -2.02 -20.97
CA THR A 354 -7.89 -2.99 -21.08
C THR A 354 -8.97 -2.73 -20.05
N VAL A 355 -10.16 -3.24 -20.27
CA VAL A 355 -11.24 -3.13 -19.28
C VAL A 355 -10.88 -3.86 -17.98
N TRP A 356 -10.01 -4.89 -18.08
CA TRP A 356 -9.59 -5.70 -16.93
C TRP A 356 -8.67 -4.93 -15.99
N ASP A 357 -7.90 -3.96 -16.49
CA ASP A 357 -7.02 -3.09 -15.68
C ASP A 357 -7.81 -2.19 -14.73
N ILE A 358 -9.11 -2.07 -14.95
CA ILE A 358 -10.04 -1.35 -14.07
C ILE A 358 -10.89 -2.33 -13.27
N VAL A 359 -11.49 -3.31 -13.92
CA VAL A 359 -12.45 -4.24 -13.32
C VAL A 359 -11.81 -5.06 -12.20
N VAL A 360 -10.63 -5.61 -12.43
CA VAL A 360 -9.98 -6.51 -11.47
C VAL A 360 -9.46 -5.76 -10.23
N PRO A 361 -8.74 -4.63 -10.33
CA PRO A 361 -8.37 -3.84 -9.16
C PRO A 361 -9.57 -3.35 -8.34
N VAL A 362 -10.69 -3.00 -8.99
CA VAL A 362 -11.93 -2.59 -8.30
C VAL A 362 -12.56 -3.77 -7.58
N ALA A 363 -12.57 -4.96 -8.17
CA ALA A 363 -13.07 -6.19 -7.52
C ALA A 363 -12.29 -6.49 -6.24
N ILE A 364 -10.96 -6.53 -6.32
CA ILE A 364 -10.07 -6.75 -5.18
C ILE A 364 -10.31 -5.68 -4.12
N GLY A 365 -10.39 -4.41 -4.55
CA GLY A 365 -10.63 -3.27 -3.68
C GLY A 365 -11.97 -3.32 -2.95
N GLY A 366 -13.02 -3.77 -3.59
CA GLY A 366 -14.34 -3.93 -2.99
C GLY A 366 -14.32 -4.92 -1.81
N PHE A 367 -13.66 -6.07 -1.97
CA PHE A 367 -13.46 -7.03 -0.88
C PHE A 367 -12.51 -6.48 0.19
N TRP A 368 -11.41 -5.86 -0.20
CA TRP A 368 -10.44 -5.27 0.72
C TRP A 368 -11.10 -4.20 1.61
N LEU A 369 -11.84 -3.27 1.03
CA LEU A 369 -12.58 -2.23 1.76
C LEU A 369 -13.65 -2.84 2.68
N THR A 370 -14.33 -3.89 2.25
CA THR A 370 -15.31 -4.60 3.09
C THR A 370 -14.66 -5.15 4.36
N PHE A 371 -13.50 -5.80 4.23
CA PHE A 371 -12.74 -6.33 5.38
C PHE A 371 -12.15 -5.20 6.24
N PHE A 372 -11.64 -4.16 5.62
CA PHE A 372 -11.13 -2.99 6.31
C PHE A 372 -12.21 -2.36 7.20
N PHE A 373 -13.37 -2.03 6.66
CA PHE A 373 -14.45 -1.41 7.43
C PHE A 373 -15.05 -2.35 8.48
N ARG A 374 -15.07 -3.66 8.23
CA ARG A 374 -15.41 -4.66 9.24
C ARG A 374 -14.47 -4.60 10.45
N ASN A 375 -13.16 -4.48 10.21
CA ASN A 375 -12.15 -4.42 11.24
C ASN A 375 -12.16 -3.08 12.00
N LEU A 376 -12.50 -1.99 11.32
CA LEU A 376 -12.59 -0.66 11.91
C LEU A 376 -13.81 -0.52 12.83
N LYS A 377 -14.93 -1.16 12.49
CA LYS A 377 -16.23 -1.04 13.17
C LYS A 377 -16.25 -1.54 14.61
N GLY A 378 -15.44 -2.54 14.92
CA GLY A 378 -15.50 -3.27 16.20
C GLY A 378 -14.72 -2.64 17.34
N ARG A 379 -14.19 -1.40 17.19
CA ARG A 379 -13.23 -0.82 18.12
C ARG A 379 -13.43 0.69 18.32
N PRO A 380 -13.02 1.19 19.50
CA PRO A 380 -12.90 2.63 19.71
C PRO A 380 -11.92 3.24 18.69
N LEU A 381 -12.27 4.36 18.08
CA LEU A 381 -11.43 5.06 17.10
C LEU A 381 -10.18 5.71 17.71
N LEU A 382 -10.13 5.84 19.05
CA LEU A 382 -8.96 6.32 19.78
C LEU A 382 -8.48 5.22 20.75
N PRO A 383 -7.17 4.96 20.90
CA PRO A 383 -6.63 4.06 21.91
C PRO A 383 -6.73 4.72 23.30
N LEU A 384 -7.72 4.30 24.09
CA LEU A 384 -8.12 4.99 25.37
C LEU A 384 -7.06 4.93 26.45
N TYR A 385 -6.36 3.84 26.56
CA TYR A 385 -5.39 3.59 27.62
C TYR A 385 -3.93 3.77 27.16
N ASP A 386 -3.74 4.37 25.98
CA ASP A 386 -2.40 4.77 25.57
C ASP A 386 -1.94 5.98 26.40
N PRO A 387 -0.74 5.95 27.01
CA PRO A 387 -0.24 7.06 27.83
C PRO A 387 -0.27 8.43 27.11
N HIS A 388 -0.06 8.41 25.80
CA HIS A 388 -0.05 9.63 24.97
C HIS A 388 -1.46 10.10 24.52
N SER A 389 -2.53 9.32 24.78
CA SER A 389 -3.89 9.73 24.44
C SER A 389 -4.34 11.02 25.17
N ARG A 390 -3.72 11.31 26.31
CA ARG A 390 -3.94 12.57 27.05
C ARG A 390 -3.56 13.80 26.24
N GLU A 391 -2.49 13.72 25.43
CA GLU A 391 -2.05 14.83 24.56
C GLU A 391 -3.11 15.25 23.53
N ILE A 392 -4.03 14.33 23.19
CA ILE A 392 -5.12 14.59 22.26
C ILE A 392 -6.38 15.06 23.01
N LEU A 393 -6.64 14.49 24.19
CA LEU A 393 -7.87 14.72 24.97
C LEU A 393 -7.80 15.99 25.82
N GLU A 394 -6.60 16.42 26.24
CA GLU A 394 -6.42 17.65 27.00
C GLU A 394 -6.36 18.86 26.04
N PRO A 395 -7.09 19.96 26.32
CA PRO A 395 -6.91 21.18 25.55
C PRO A 395 -5.47 21.65 25.72
N ALA A 396 -4.84 22.09 24.63
CA ALA A 396 -3.53 22.72 24.69
C ALA A 396 -3.62 23.88 25.70
N HIS A 397 -2.85 23.80 26.77
CA HIS A 397 -2.65 24.96 27.64
C HIS A 397 -1.93 26.02 26.76
N GLU A 398 -2.68 27.08 26.41
CA GLU A 398 -2.14 28.29 25.81
C GLU A 398 -1.16 29.00 26.76
#